data_7cfd58e433c2d4ecbc42a095cd82a368
#
_entry.id   7cfd58e433c2d4ecbc42a095cd82a368
#
_cell.length_a   1.000
_cell.length_b   1.000
_cell.length_c   1.000
_cell.angle_alpha   90.00
_cell.angle_beta   90.00
_cell.angle_gamma   90.00
#
_symmetry.space_group_name_H-M   'P 1'
#
loop_
_entity.id
_entity.type
_entity.pdbx_description
1 polymer ?
#
loop_
_entity_poly.entity_id
_entity_poly.type
_entity_poly.pdbx_seq_one_letter_code
_entity_poly.pdbx_strand_id
1 'polypeptide(L)'
;MLNYKFRLYPTKEQELVLEQTLDGCRWLYNYLLDKNNMSEYDMNYALTELKEQHLWLRNYHSKMLQMVAKQVAAARKVVAKGGKLSYRKKEDFNSFTYNQSGFRLESDKQLSLSKIGSIRIVLHRKPVNVKQVTICRSKAGRWYALVACQLPRRSFTVIRYRNPVGIDVGIAKFCHDSDDHVEDNPQFLTRMLRPLRRAHRRVSRRQIGSSNHEKAKHMLARLYERISNNRRDFLHKLSTYYSSRYDLIFLERLRVSNLTRNHRLARKILDASWSTFKQMLQYKANRVIEVEPAYTSVDCSRCGHPVPKSLAVRTHVCTKCRAVLDRDYNASLNIRKRGLESLLLLLPVERREVTPAEIVQRSLKQEEAHEFIRG
;
A
#
# COMPACT_ATOMS: atom_id res chain seq x y z
N MET A 1 7.50 -10.83 -1.49
CA MET A 1 7.41 -10.74 -0.02
C MET A 1 6.21 -9.88 0.35
N LEU A 2 5.50 -10.23 1.42
CA LEU A 2 4.39 -9.45 1.98
C LEU A 2 4.79 -8.92 3.36
N ASN A 3 4.51 -7.63 3.62
CA ASN A 3 4.85 -7.00 4.89
C ASN A 3 3.60 -6.82 5.76
N TYR A 4 3.62 -7.38 6.96
CA TYR A 4 2.59 -7.17 7.98
C TYR A 4 3.07 -6.16 9.01
N LYS A 5 2.22 -5.18 9.35
CA LYS A 5 2.51 -4.17 10.37
C LYS A 5 1.79 -4.52 11.67
N PHE A 6 2.54 -4.83 12.71
CA PHE A 6 2.04 -5.14 14.03
C PHE A 6 2.38 -4.05 15.04
N ARG A 7 1.51 -3.81 16.01
CA ARG A 7 1.75 -2.85 17.08
C ARG A 7 2.66 -3.46 18.15
N LEU A 8 3.69 -2.71 18.59
CA LEU A 8 4.53 -3.02 19.73
C LEU A 8 4.16 -2.17 20.93
N TYR A 9 4.34 -2.75 22.12
CA TYR A 9 4.11 -2.11 23.41
C TYR A 9 5.35 -2.30 24.29
N PRO A 10 6.44 -1.58 24.01
CA PRO A 10 7.64 -1.62 24.86
C PRO A 10 7.37 -0.98 26.24
N THR A 11 8.11 -1.43 27.27
CA THR A 11 8.22 -0.74 28.55
C THR A 11 9.03 0.56 28.37
N LYS A 12 9.02 1.43 29.37
CA LYS A 12 9.82 2.67 29.32
C LYS A 12 11.33 2.40 29.16
N GLU A 13 11.84 1.37 29.84
CA GLU A 13 13.23 0.93 29.70
C GLU A 13 13.53 0.41 28.29
N GLN A 14 12.64 -0.41 27.74
CA GLN A 14 12.76 -0.90 26.37
C GLN A 14 12.66 0.23 25.34
N GLU A 15 11.82 1.25 25.58
CA GLU A 15 11.76 2.44 24.70
C GLU A 15 13.10 3.17 24.68
N LEU A 16 13.78 3.32 25.81
CA LEU A 16 15.13 3.92 25.84
C LEU A 16 16.12 3.13 25.01
N VAL A 17 16.15 1.80 25.15
CA VAL A 17 17.03 0.93 24.36
C VAL A 17 16.72 1.00 22.87
N LEU A 18 15.44 1.04 22.51
CA LEU A 18 15.00 1.20 21.13
C LEU A 18 15.42 2.56 20.54
N GLU A 19 15.33 3.64 21.33
CA GLU A 19 15.76 4.98 20.90
C GLU A 19 17.28 5.05 20.74
N GLN A 20 18.04 4.49 21.69
CA GLN A 20 19.50 4.36 21.59
C GLN A 20 19.91 3.56 20.36
N THR A 21 19.15 2.49 20.04
CA THR A 21 19.38 1.69 18.84
C THR A 21 19.14 2.49 17.56
N LEU A 22 18.10 3.32 17.51
CA LEU A 22 17.87 4.24 16.38
C LEU A 22 19.01 5.25 16.24
N ASP A 23 19.45 5.85 17.35
CA ASP A 23 20.54 6.83 17.35
C ASP A 23 21.87 6.21 16.92
N GLY A 24 22.19 4.99 17.38
CA GLY A 24 23.38 4.25 16.97
C GLY A 24 23.35 3.87 15.48
N CYS A 25 22.22 3.38 14.98
CA CYS A 25 22.06 3.09 13.56
C CYS A 25 22.13 4.36 12.69
N ARG A 26 21.58 5.48 13.16
CA ARG A 26 21.67 6.78 12.49
C ARG A 26 23.11 7.30 12.43
N TRP A 27 23.83 7.20 13.55
CA TRP A 27 25.25 7.56 13.60
C TRP A 27 26.04 6.74 12.57
N LEU A 28 25.86 5.42 12.58
CA LEU A 28 26.52 4.54 11.62
C LEU A 28 26.17 4.86 10.18
N TYR A 29 24.87 5.15 9.89
CA TYR A 29 24.46 5.57 8.56
C TYR A 29 25.19 6.81 8.09
N ASN A 30 25.27 7.85 8.93
CA ASN A 30 25.94 9.11 8.61
C ASN A 30 27.47 8.91 8.48
N TYR A 31 28.06 8.11 9.36
CA TYR A 31 29.48 7.76 9.29
C TYR A 31 29.83 7.05 7.97
N LEU A 32 29.08 6.04 7.60
CA LEU A 32 29.29 5.31 6.35
C LEU A 32 28.99 6.17 5.11
N LEU A 33 28.11 7.16 5.24
CA LEU A 33 27.80 8.09 4.16
C LEU A 33 29.04 8.94 3.78
N ASP A 34 29.83 9.36 4.77
CA ASP A 34 31.05 10.14 4.57
C ASP A 34 32.19 9.35 3.92
N LYS A 35 32.16 8.02 4.05
CA LYS A 35 33.20 7.15 3.44
C LYS A 35 32.85 6.95 1.96
N ASN A 36 33.24 7.93 1.13
CA ASN A 36 33.06 7.86 -0.32
C ASN A 36 33.78 6.63 -0.89
N ASN A 37 33.25 6.03 -1.93
CA ASN A 37 33.83 4.91 -2.69
C ASN A 37 33.85 3.52 -2.03
N MET A 38 33.18 3.31 -0.88
CA MET A 38 33.02 1.97 -0.31
C MET A 38 31.79 1.27 -0.92
N SER A 39 31.99 0.04 -1.41
CA SER A 39 30.87 -0.85 -1.77
C SER A 39 30.12 -1.33 -0.52
N GLU A 40 28.95 -2.00 -0.71
CA GLU A 40 28.24 -2.64 0.42
C GLU A 40 29.13 -3.68 1.12
N TYR A 41 29.95 -4.40 0.36
CA TYR A 41 30.87 -5.40 0.88
C TYR A 41 31.95 -4.75 1.74
N ASP A 42 32.62 -3.69 1.24
CA ASP A 42 33.66 -2.96 1.97
C ASP A 42 33.13 -2.34 3.27
N MET A 43 31.92 -1.76 3.22
CA MET A 43 31.26 -1.23 4.42
C MET A 43 30.98 -2.33 5.44
N ASN A 44 30.58 -3.54 5.02
CA ASN A 44 30.37 -4.66 5.92
C ASN A 44 31.69 -5.17 6.54
N TYR A 45 32.77 -5.17 5.78
CA TYR A 45 34.10 -5.53 6.29
C TYR A 45 34.59 -4.51 7.32
N ALA A 46 34.49 -3.22 7.00
CA ALA A 46 34.86 -2.12 7.90
C ALA A 46 34.05 -2.12 9.22
N LEU A 47 32.88 -2.73 9.29
CA LEU A 47 32.14 -2.85 10.56
C LEU A 47 32.89 -3.65 11.63
N THR A 48 33.78 -4.54 11.26
CA THR A 48 34.61 -5.31 12.24
C THR A 48 35.61 -4.37 12.92
N GLU A 49 36.35 -3.64 12.14
CA GLU A 49 37.31 -2.63 12.63
C GLU A 49 36.60 -1.51 13.41
N LEU A 50 35.47 -1.00 12.90
CA LEU A 50 34.68 0.01 13.61
C LEU A 50 34.21 -0.42 14.99
N LYS A 51 33.91 -1.72 15.21
CA LYS A 51 33.55 -2.26 16.52
C LYS A 51 34.73 -2.33 17.49
N GLU A 52 35.95 -2.32 17.00
CA GLU A 52 37.14 -2.22 17.80
C GLU A 52 37.43 -0.76 18.21
N GLN A 53 37.27 0.16 17.25
CA GLN A 53 37.42 1.59 17.49
C GLN A 53 36.29 2.17 18.35
N HIS A 54 35.04 1.65 18.17
CA HIS A 54 33.83 2.09 18.85
C HIS A 54 33.15 0.93 19.58
N LEU A 55 33.62 0.59 20.79
CA LEU A 55 33.14 -0.56 21.58
C LEU A 55 31.64 -0.59 21.80
N TRP A 56 30.99 0.58 21.88
CA TRP A 56 29.55 0.68 22.04
C TRP A 56 28.74 0.08 20.86
N LEU A 57 29.33 -0.05 19.66
CA LEU A 57 28.71 -0.74 18.52
C LEU A 57 28.50 -2.24 18.78
N ARG A 58 29.25 -2.85 19.72
CA ARG A 58 29.04 -4.26 20.13
C ARG A 58 27.73 -4.48 20.87
N ASN A 59 27.10 -3.40 21.36
CA ASN A 59 25.77 -3.46 21.97
C ASN A 59 24.64 -3.69 20.95
N TYR A 60 24.93 -3.61 19.66
CA TYR A 60 23.95 -3.83 18.61
C TYR A 60 24.16 -5.13 17.85
N HIS A 61 23.10 -5.71 17.34
CA HIS A 61 23.16 -6.96 16.59
C HIS A 61 23.87 -6.75 15.24
N SER A 62 24.87 -7.60 14.92
CA SER A 62 25.71 -7.42 13.72
C SER A 62 24.94 -7.36 12.40
N LYS A 63 23.95 -8.25 12.21
CA LYS A 63 23.10 -8.23 11.00
C LYS A 63 22.30 -6.94 10.86
N MET A 64 21.90 -6.30 11.97
CA MET A 64 21.22 -5.01 11.95
C MET A 64 22.17 -3.90 11.47
N LEU A 65 23.43 -3.89 11.91
CA LEU A 65 24.44 -2.92 11.43
C LEU A 65 24.73 -3.13 9.93
N GLN A 66 24.83 -4.39 9.47
CA GLN A 66 24.96 -4.69 8.04
C GLN A 66 23.75 -4.17 7.22
N MET A 67 22.55 -4.18 7.78
CA MET A 67 21.38 -3.58 7.10
C MET A 67 21.48 -2.06 6.97
N VAL A 68 22.18 -1.38 7.89
CA VAL A 68 22.49 0.06 7.75
C VAL A 68 23.45 0.29 6.57
N ALA A 69 24.51 -0.51 6.44
CA ALA A 69 25.41 -0.45 5.28
C ALA A 69 24.64 -0.64 3.95
N LYS A 70 23.75 -1.63 3.91
CA LYS A 70 22.88 -1.86 2.76
C LYS A 70 21.97 -0.66 2.44
N GLN A 71 21.46 0.04 3.47
CA GLN A 71 20.66 1.26 3.27
C GLN A 71 21.51 2.39 2.65
N VAL A 72 22.76 2.57 3.08
CA VAL A 72 23.69 3.55 2.49
C VAL A 72 23.98 3.21 1.04
N ALA A 73 24.30 1.95 0.73
CA ALA A 73 24.52 1.49 -0.64
C ALA A 73 23.31 1.72 -1.55
N ALA A 74 22.10 1.45 -1.04
CA ALA A 74 20.86 1.72 -1.77
C ALA A 74 20.64 3.23 -2.00
N ALA A 75 20.94 4.08 -1.01
CA ALA A 75 20.82 5.52 -1.14
C ALA A 75 21.78 6.09 -2.20
N ARG A 76 23.04 5.58 -2.26
CA ARG A 76 24.00 5.96 -3.30
C ARG A 76 23.52 5.62 -4.71
N LYS A 77 22.87 4.49 -4.90
CA LYS A 77 22.26 4.14 -6.20
C LYS A 77 21.17 5.12 -6.65
N VAL A 78 20.48 5.77 -5.71
CA VAL A 78 19.49 6.81 -6.02
C VAL A 78 20.17 8.10 -6.49
N VAL A 79 21.35 8.43 -5.93
CA VAL A 79 22.14 9.58 -6.39
C VAL A 79 22.65 9.41 -7.81
N ALA A 80 23.11 8.23 -8.18
CA ALA A 80 23.50 7.91 -9.55
C ALA A 80 22.38 8.12 -10.57
N LYS A 81 21.12 8.21 -10.10
CA LYS A 81 19.92 8.53 -10.89
C LYS A 81 19.43 9.97 -10.73
N GLY A 82 20.28 10.90 -10.27
CA GLY A 82 19.96 12.32 -10.12
C GLY A 82 19.35 12.72 -8.75
N GLY A 83 19.31 11.81 -7.76
CA GLY A 83 18.92 12.14 -6.39
C GLY A 83 20.01 12.86 -5.60
N LYS A 84 19.70 13.37 -4.42
CA LYS A 84 20.66 13.99 -3.50
C LYS A 84 20.83 13.13 -2.24
N LEU A 85 22.09 12.91 -1.81
CA LEU A 85 22.40 12.34 -0.51
C LEU A 85 22.40 13.45 0.55
N SER A 86 21.86 13.11 1.72
CA SER A 86 21.92 13.99 2.88
C SER A 86 22.05 13.16 4.16
N TYR A 87 22.71 13.76 5.17
CA TYR A 87 22.75 13.21 6.51
C TYR A 87 21.35 13.01 7.08
N ARG A 88 21.15 11.94 7.80
CA ARG A 88 19.88 11.65 8.47
C ARG A 88 19.81 12.39 9.81
N LYS A 89 18.82 13.24 9.96
CA LYS A 89 18.49 13.87 11.25
C LYS A 89 17.78 12.88 12.16
N LYS A 90 17.72 13.18 13.46
CA LYS A 90 17.05 12.33 14.47
C LYS A 90 15.57 12.09 14.14
N GLU A 91 14.89 13.10 13.62
CA GLU A 91 13.47 13.05 13.27
C GLU A 91 13.20 12.18 12.03
N ASP A 92 14.18 12.01 11.15
CA ASP A 92 14.07 11.31 9.89
C ASP A 92 14.54 9.85 9.95
N PHE A 93 15.32 9.48 10.98
CA PHE A 93 15.77 8.12 11.18
C PHE A 93 14.89 7.41 12.20
N ASN A 94 13.92 6.65 11.73
CA ASN A 94 12.81 6.14 12.54
C ASN A 94 12.67 4.61 12.50
N SER A 95 13.62 3.89 11.91
CA SER A 95 13.54 2.43 11.80
C SER A 95 14.90 1.77 11.69
N PHE A 96 14.99 0.53 12.19
CA PHE A 96 16.10 -0.38 12.01
C PHE A 96 15.60 -1.80 11.74
N THR A 97 16.46 -2.64 11.14
CA THR A 97 16.02 -3.91 10.59
C THR A 97 16.89 -5.06 11.04
N TYR A 98 16.26 -6.12 11.54
CA TYR A 98 16.84 -7.44 11.70
C TYR A 98 16.59 -8.26 10.45
N ASN A 99 17.62 -8.83 9.86
CA ASN A 99 17.54 -9.67 8.67
C ASN A 99 18.06 -11.07 8.98
N GLN A 100 17.27 -12.09 8.66
CA GLN A 100 17.57 -13.52 8.84
C GLN A 100 17.74 -14.00 10.29
N SER A 101 18.29 -13.18 11.19
CA SER A 101 18.58 -13.55 12.58
C SER A 101 18.40 -12.37 13.53
N GLY A 102 18.52 -12.62 14.84
CA GLY A 102 18.40 -11.61 15.87
C GLY A 102 16.96 -11.27 16.27
N PHE A 103 15.98 -12.00 15.77
CA PHE A 103 14.58 -11.87 16.16
C PHE A 103 13.90 -13.24 16.26
N ARG A 104 12.94 -13.38 17.16
CA ARG A 104 12.11 -14.58 17.32
C ARG A 104 10.70 -14.18 17.79
N LEU A 105 9.68 -14.72 17.14
CA LEU A 105 8.32 -14.68 17.65
C LEU A 105 8.16 -15.84 18.65
N GLU A 106 8.18 -15.54 19.93
CA GLU A 106 8.10 -16.54 21.01
C GLU A 106 6.66 -17.02 21.21
N SER A 107 5.71 -16.12 21.00
CA SER A 107 4.28 -16.40 21.11
C SER A 107 3.48 -15.40 20.27
N ASP A 108 2.17 -15.54 20.23
CA ASP A 108 1.28 -14.55 19.57
C ASP A 108 1.32 -13.17 20.25
N LYS A 109 2.01 -13.02 21.37
CA LYS A 109 2.08 -11.80 22.16
C LYS A 109 3.48 -11.27 22.41
N GLN A 110 4.54 -12.00 22.02
CA GLN A 110 5.93 -11.61 22.33
C GLN A 110 6.85 -11.74 21.12
N LEU A 111 7.59 -10.68 20.87
CA LEU A 111 8.67 -10.58 19.89
C LEU A 111 9.99 -10.38 20.64
N SER A 112 10.86 -11.38 20.62
CA SER A 112 12.22 -11.28 21.15
C SER A 112 13.13 -10.67 20.10
N LEU A 113 13.93 -9.68 20.53
CA LEU A 113 14.92 -8.97 19.71
C LEU A 113 16.28 -9.03 20.39
N SER A 114 17.27 -9.53 19.66
CA SER A 114 18.66 -9.61 20.17
C SER A 114 19.15 -8.24 20.61
N LYS A 115 19.76 -8.19 21.79
CA LYS A 115 20.29 -6.97 22.45
C LYS A 115 19.22 -5.98 22.97
N ILE A 116 17.92 -6.31 22.86
CA ILE A 116 16.81 -5.46 23.32
C ILE A 116 15.91 -6.21 24.31
N GLY A 117 15.74 -7.54 24.10
CA GLY A 117 14.85 -8.37 24.90
C GLY A 117 13.48 -8.61 24.24
N SER A 118 12.58 -9.21 25.00
CA SER A 118 11.23 -9.58 24.54
C SER A 118 10.25 -8.43 24.73
N ILE A 119 9.64 -7.96 23.63
CA ILE A 119 8.68 -6.86 23.58
C ILE A 119 7.28 -7.41 23.29
N ARG A 120 6.28 -6.90 24.00
CA ARG A 120 4.88 -7.23 23.72
C ARG A 120 4.47 -6.77 22.34
N ILE A 121 3.94 -7.72 21.53
CA ILE A 121 3.41 -7.50 20.19
C ILE A 121 1.93 -7.90 20.12
N VAL A 122 1.15 -7.24 19.27
CA VAL A 122 -0.23 -7.65 18.99
C VAL A 122 -0.31 -8.14 17.55
N LEU A 123 -0.44 -9.46 17.40
CA LEU A 123 -0.60 -10.12 16.11
C LEU A 123 -2.08 -10.24 15.77
N HIS A 124 -2.52 -9.58 14.70
CA HIS A 124 -3.88 -9.73 14.14
C HIS A 124 -3.96 -10.86 13.10
N ARG A 125 -2.84 -11.48 12.77
CA ARG A 125 -2.68 -12.67 11.93
C ARG A 125 -1.36 -13.35 12.21
N LYS A 126 -1.29 -14.65 12.00
CA LYS A 126 -0.05 -15.43 12.17
C LYS A 126 0.88 -15.18 10.96
N PRO A 127 2.07 -14.61 11.16
CA PRO A 127 3.06 -14.47 10.10
C PRO A 127 3.72 -15.83 9.82
N VAL A 128 3.90 -16.17 8.54
CA VAL A 128 4.48 -17.43 8.11
C VAL A 128 5.75 -17.14 7.31
N ASN A 129 6.78 -17.97 7.50
CA ASN A 129 8.05 -17.85 6.77
C ASN A 129 8.65 -16.43 6.85
N VAL A 130 8.85 -15.96 8.09
CA VAL A 130 9.40 -14.63 8.38
C VAL A 130 10.86 -14.58 7.96
N LYS A 131 11.22 -13.60 7.13
CA LYS A 131 12.59 -13.39 6.65
C LYS A 131 13.27 -12.19 7.29
N GLN A 132 12.49 -11.19 7.68
CA GLN A 132 13.00 -9.92 8.16
C GLN A 132 11.98 -9.26 9.08
N VAL A 133 12.49 -8.56 10.10
CA VAL A 133 11.67 -7.73 10.99
C VAL A 133 12.28 -6.32 11.04
N THR A 134 11.49 -5.33 10.65
CA THR A 134 11.87 -3.91 10.79
C THR A 134 11.08 -3.30 11.93
N ILE A 135 11.80 -2.79 12.91
CA ILE A 135 11.24 -2.03 14.03
C ILE A 135 11.15 -0.57 13.61
N CYS A 136 10.00 0.05 13.77
CA CYS A 136 9.83 1.44 13.40
C CYS A 136 9.04 2.23 14.45
N ARG A 137 9.43 3.50 14.64
CA ARG A 137 8.75 4.49 15.45
C ARG A 137 7.94 5.42 14.57
N SER A 138 6.66 5.57 14.83
CA SER A 138 5.84 6.57 14.13
C SER A 138 6.12 7.98 14.65
N LYS A 139 5.79 9.01 13.87
CA LYS A 139 5.84 10.41 14.30
C LYS A 139 4.97 10.70 15.54
N ALA A 140 3.98 9.83 15.81
CA ALA A 140 3.14 9.88 17.01
C ALA A 140 3.78 9.17 18.22
N GLY A 141 5.04 8.77 18.16
CA GLY A 141 5.78 8.08 19.22
C GLY A 141 5.39 6.60 19.41
N ARG A 142 4.66 6.01 18.48
CA ARG A 142 4.21 4.62 18.60
C ARG A 142 5.17 3.67 17.89
N TRP A 143 5.43 2.51 18.50
CA TRP A 143 6.31 1.48 17.96
C TRP A 143 5.55 0.40 17.20
N TYR A 144 6.15 -0.07 16.11
CA TYR A 144 5.60 -1.10 15.24
C TYR A 144 6.70 -2.05 14.78
N ALA A 145 6.32 -3.31 14.55
CA ALA A 145 7.13 -4.29 13.82
C ALA A 145 6.53 -4.48 12.43
N LEU A 146 7.35 -4.27 11.40
CA LEU A 146 7.04 -4.64 10.02
C LEU A 146 7.67 -6.01 9.77
N VAL A 147 6.85 -7.04 9.67
CA VAL A 147 7.29 -8.42 9.52
C VAL A 147 7.17 -8.81 8.05
N ALA A 148 8.31 -9.04 7.40
CA ALA A 148 8.38 -9.46 6.01
C ALA A 148 8.29 -10.97 5.91
N CYS A 149 7.22 -11.45 5.27
CA CYS A 149 6.93 -12.85 5.04
C CYS A 149 7.13 -13.24 3.58
N GLN A 150 7.76 -14.37 3.34
CA GLN A 150 7.83 -14.94 2.01
C GLN A 150 6.59 -15.78 1.77
N LEU A 151 5.72 -15.32 0.87
CA LEU A 151 4.59 -16.14 0.43
C LEU A 151 5.07 -17.22 -0.55
N PRO A 152 4.43 -18.39 -0.56
CA PRO A 152 4.63 -19.36 -1.63
C PRO A 152 4.33 -18.69 -2.96
N ARG A 153 5.09 -19.06 -4.00
CA ARG A 153 4.78 -18.63 -5.36
C ARG A 153 3.40 -19.18 -5.72
N ARG A 154 2.47 -18.32 -6.07
CA ARG A 154 1.22 -18.78 -6.66
C ARG A 154 1.58 -19.41 -8.02
N SER A 155 1.34 -20.70 -8.18
CA SER A 155 1.38 -21.33 -9.50
C SER A 155 0.15 -20.83 -10.26
N PHE A 156 0.37 -20.11 -11.33
CA PHE A 156 -0.70 -19.73 -12.25
C PHE A 156 -1.01 -20.94 -13.12
N THR A 157 -1.81 -21.88 -12.60
CA THR A 157 -2.54 -22.81 -13.48
C THR A 157 -3.47 -21.98 -14.34
N VAL A 158 -3.73 -22.43 -15.57
CA VAL A 158 -4.67 -21.79 -16.49
C VAL A 158 -6.04 -21.74 -15.80
N ILE A 159 -6.34 -20.59 -15.19
CA ILE A 159 -7.59 -20.39 -14.45
C ILE A 159 -8.62 -19.95 -15.48
N ARG A 160 -9.72 -20.70 -15.58
CA ARG A 160 -10.92 -20.19 -16.22
C ARG A 160 -11.51 -19.14 -15.27
N TYR A 161 -11.55 -17.89 -15.72
CA TYR A 161 -12.15 -16.81 -14.96
C TYR A 161 -13.67 -16.94 -15.05
N ARG A 162 -14.35 -17.02 -13.91
CA ARG A 162 -15.80 -17.20 -13.81
C ARG A 162 -16.53 -15.92 -13.46
N ASN A 163 -15.87 -15.07 -12.68
CA ASN A 163 -16.51 -13.91 -12.08
C ASN A 163 -15.69 -12.62 -12.31
N PRO A 164 -15.73 -12.05 -13.54
CA PRO A 164 -15.02 -10.82 -13.88
C PRO A 164 -15.81 -9.59 -13.45
N VAL A 165 -15.13 -8.58 -12.87
CA VAL A 165 -15.72 -7.29 -12.51
C VAL A 165 -14.90 -6.13 -13.07
N GLY A 166 -15.59 -5.10 -13.57
CA GLY A 166 -15.01 -3.79 -13.90
C GLY A 166 -15.31 -2.79 -12.79
N ILE A 167 -14.32 -2.02 -12.36
CA ILE A 167 -14.45 -1.06 -11.27
C ILE A 167 -14.04 0.32 -11.79
N ASP A 168 -14.98 1.26 -11.79
CA ASP A 168 -14.72 2.69 -11.97
C ASP A 168 -14.47 3.35 -10.60
N VAL A 169 -13.39 4.12 -10.46
CA VAL A 169 -13.04 4.80 -9.21
C VAL A 169 -13.25 6.31 -9.32
N GLY A 170 -13.92 6.88 -8.33
CA GLY A 170 -14.36 8.28 -8.36
C GLY A 170 -14.05 9.08 -7.09
N ILE A 171 -14.30 10.38 -7.15
CA ILE A 171 -14.15 11.30 -6.01
C ILE A 171 -15.45 11.41 -5.21
N ALA A 172 -16.60 11.42 -5.85
CA ALA A 172 -17.90 11.51 -5.20
C ALA A 172 -18.25 10.19 -4.51
N LYS A 173 -18.39 9.15 -5.27
CA LYS A 173 -18.38 7.74 -4.84
C LYS A 173 -16.92 7.26 -4.88
N PHE A 174 -16.52 6.37 -4.00
CA PHE A 174 -15.18 5.80 -4.05
C PHE A 174 -15.01 4.90 -5.26
N CYS A 175 -15.98 4.05 -5.51
CA CYS A 175 -16.08 3.25 -6.72
C CYS A 175 -17.53 2.87 -7.05
N HIS A 176 -17.75 2.54 -8.31
CA HIS A 176 -18.95 1.90 -8.83
C HIS A 176 -18.51 0.72 -9.70
N ASP A 177 -19.01 -0.47 -9.44
CA ASP A 177 -18.61 -1.66 -10.18
C ASP A 177 -19.65 -2.10 -11.22
N SER A 178 -19.28 -3.06 -12.05
CA SER A 178 -20.11 -3.57 -13.15
C SER A 178 -21.28 -4.46 -12.71
N ASP A 179 -21.38 -4.78 -11.43
CA ASP A 179 -22.50 -5.51 -10.82
C ASP A 179 -23.39 -4.56 -10.00
N ASP A 180 -23.27 -3.24 -10.28
CA ASP A 180 -24.05 -2.14 -9.68
C ASP A 180 -23.78 -1.93 -8.17
N HIS A 181 -22.67 -2.46 -7.62
CA HIS A 181 -22.27 -2.16 -6.26
C HIS A 181 -21.57 -0.81 -6.18
N VAL A 182 -22.03 0.02 -5.27
CA VAL A 182 -21.51 1.37 -5.02
C VAL A 182 -20.87 1.46 -3.65
N GLU A 183 -19.68 1.98 -3.58
CA GLU A 183 -19.02 2.30 -2.32
C GLU A 183 -18.83 3.81 -2.18
N ASP A 184 -19.29 4.37 -1.09
CA ASP A 184 -19.16 5.79 -0.81
C ASP A 184 -17.73 6.20 -0.47
N ASN A 185 -17.34 7.42 -0.84
CA ASN A 185 -16.04 7.95 -0.47
C ASN A 185 -16.04 8.49 0.97
N PRO A 186 -15.31 7.87 1.91
CA PRO A 186 -15.32 8.27 3.32
C PRO A 186 -14.72 9.65 3.58
N GLN A 187 -13.89 10.18 2.67
CA GLN A 187 -13.27 11.52 2.74
C GLN A 187 -12.59 11.79 4.10
N PHE A 188 -11.77 10.86 4.59
CA PHE A 188 -11.18 10.89 5.94
C PHE A 188 -10.43 12.19 6.24
N LEU A 189 -9.64 12.72 5.30
CA LEU A 189 -8.91 13.97 5.48
C LEU A 189 -9.87 15.16 5.52
N THR A 190 -10.87 15.19 4.64
CA THR A 190 -11.84 16.29 4.55
C THR A 190 -12.61 16.44 5.86
N ARG A 191 -13.09 15.34 6.43
CA ARG A 191 -13.79 15.32 7.74
C ARG A 191 -12.90 15.79 8.89
N MET A 192 -11.60 15.62 8.79
CA MET A 192 -10.62 15.98 9.83
C MET A 192 -9.95 17.35 9.63
N LEU A 193 -10.33 18.12 8.61
CA LEU A 193 -9.68 19.42 8.33
C LEU A 193 -9.77 20.42 9.49
N ARG A 194 -10.93 20.52 10.16
CA ARG A 194 -11.10 21.44 11.29
C ARG A 194 -10.19 21.07 12.48
N PRO A 195 -10.20 19.83 12.98
CA PRO A 195 -9.25 19.36 14.00
C PRO A 195 -7.78 19.56 13.60
N LEU A 196 -7.40 19.24 12.35
CA LEU A 196 -6.04 19.43 11.86
C LEU A 196 -5.61 20.90 11.88
N ARG A 197 -6.46 21.83 11.39
CA ARG A 197 -6.17 23.28 11.42
C ARG A 197 -5.94 23.77 12.85
N ARG A 198 -6.74 23.33 13.82
CA ARG A 198 -6.56 23.65 15.24
C ARG A 198 -5.24 23.12 15.78
N ALA A 199 -4.89 21.88 15.45
CA ALA A 199 -3.63 21.27 15.88
C ALA A 199 -2.41 21.95 15.25
N HIS A 200 -2.46 22.31 13.96
CA HIS A 200 -1.41 23.09 13.28
C HIS A 200 -1.21 24.46 13.96
N ARG A 201 -2.28 25.22 14.20
CA ARG A 201 -2.18 26.52 14.92
C ARG A 201 -1.56 26.34 16.30
N ARG A 202 -1.89 25.24 17.02
CA ARG A 202 -1.29 24.95 18.33
C ARG A 202 0.21 24.74 18.23
N VAL A 203 0.69 24.00 17.23
CA VAL A 203 2.13 23.81 16.99
C VAL A 203 2.80 25.15 16.66
N SER A 204 2.26 25.94 15.72
CA SER A 204 2.84 27.22 15.27
C SER A 204 2.93 28.28 16.38
N ARG A 205 2.02 28.23 17.38
CA ARG A 205 2.00 29.20 18.49
C ARG A 205 2.94 28.85 19.64
N ARG A 206 3.61 27.67 19.60
CA ARG A 206 4.50 27.23 20.68
C ARG A 206 5.94 27.52 20.32
N GLN A 207 6.74 27.89 21.32
CA GLN A 207 8.16 28.10 21.14
C GLN A 207 8.83 26.81 20.67
N ILE A 208 9.54 26.87 19.56
CA ILE A 208 10.27 25.76 18.96
C ILE A 208 11.27 25.18 19.97
N GLY A 209 11.32 23.86 20.11
CA GLY A 209 12.19 23.16 21.07
C GLY A 209 11.62 23.05 22.48
N SER A 210 10.54 23.77 22.84
CA SER A 210 9.92 23.62 24.17
C SER A 210 9.16 22.29 24.30
N SER A 211 9.03 21.78 25.54
CA SER A 211 8.25 20.58 25.85
C SER A 211 6.78 20.71 25.36
N ASN A 212 6.21 21.90 25.44
CA ASN A 212 4.85 22.17 24.96
C ASN A 212 4.76 22.14 23.43
N HIS A 213 5.81 22.53 22.71
CA HIS A 213 5.90 22.39 21.26
C HIS A 213 5.95 20.91 20.86
N GLU A 214 6.78 20.11 21.50
CA GLU A 214 6.86 18.67 21.24
C GLU A 214 5.54 17.95 21.55
N LYS A 215 4.88 18.27 22.66
CA LYS A 215 3.52 17.74 22.97
C LYS A 215 2.51 18.09 21.88
N ALA A 216 2.56 19.32 21.34
CA ALA A 216 1.68 19.75 20.24
C ALA A 216 1.98 19.02 18.93
N LYS A 217 3.27 18.81 18.58
CA LYS A 217 3.71 17.98 17.43
C LYS A 217 3.20 16.55 17.54
N HIS A 218 3.34 15.93 18.70
CA HIS A 218 2.83 14.57 18.94
C HIS A 218 1.29 14.49 18.78
N MET A 219 0.56 15.48 19.27
CA MET A 219 -0.90 15.52 19.08
C MET A 219 -1.27 15.63 17.60
N LEU A 220 -0.62 16.50 16.84
CA LEU A 220 -0.81 16.65 15.39
C LEU A 220 -0.48 15.33 14.67
N ALA A 221 0.64 14.70 15.02
CA ALA A 221 1.05 13.42 14.43
C ALA A 221 0.02 12.31 14.70
N ARG A 222 -0.59 12.25 15.89
CA ARG A 222 -1.68 11.30 16.23
C ARG A 222 -2.91 11.50 15.35
N LEU A 223 -3.28 12.74 15.02
CA LEU A 223 -4.39 13.01 14.11
C LEU A 223 -4.11 12.49 12.69
N TYR A 224 -2.92 12.76 12.16
CA TYR A 224 -2.52 12.22 10.85
C TYR A 224 -2.45 10.70 10.85
N GLU A 225 -1.93 10.09 11.91
CA GLU A 225 -1.88 8.63 12.05
C GLU A 225 -3.30 8.03 12.08
N ARG A 226 -4.25 8.66 12.77
CA ARG A 226 -5.66 8.24 12.79
C ARG A 226 -6.28 8.27 11.39
N ILE A 227 -6.07 9.35 10.63
CA ILE A 227 -6.55 9.48 9.25
C ILE A 227 -5.95 8.36 8.37
N SER A 228 -4.64 8.15 8.47
CA SER A 228 -3.94 7.12 7.70
C SER A 228 -4.43 5.71 8.04
N ASN A 229 -4.65 5.41 9.32
CA ASN A 229 -5.12 4.12 9.76
C ASN A 229 -6.57 3.85 9.32
N ASN A 230 -7.48 4.83 9.46
CA ASN A 230 -8.87 4.69 9.02
C ASN A 230 -8.94 4.47 7.50
N ARG A 231 -8.16 5.23 6.73
CA ARG A 231 -8.06 5.07 5.27
C ARG A 231 -7.55 3.67 4.92
N ARG A 232 -6.50 3.21 5.58
CA ARG A 232 -5.94 1.89 5.35
C ARG A 232 -6.91 0.77 5.69
N ASP A 233 -7.64 0.88 6.80
CA ASP A 233 -8.68 -0.08 7.20
C ASP A 233 -9.78 -0.17 6.15
N PHE A 234 -10.31 0.97 5.69
CA PHE A 234 -11.29 1.04 4.61
C PHE A 234 -10.79 0.35 3.34
N LEU A 235 -9.60 0.72 2.87
CA LEU A 235 -9.02 0.13 1.65
C LEU A 235 -8.74 -1.37 1.81
N HIS A 236 -8.36 -1.83 3.00
CA HIS A 236 -8.18 -3.25 3.28
C HIS A 236 -9.50 -4.02 3.22
N LYS A 237 -10.57 -3.47 3.80
CA LYS A 237 -11.92 -4.07 3.78
C LYS A 237 -12.43 -4.16 2.35
N LEU A 238 -12.41 -3.05 1.64
CA LEU A 238 -12.89 -2.97 0.26
C LEU A 238 -12.08 -3.88 -0.69
N SER A 239 -10.75 -3.85 -0.60
CA SER A 239 -9.91 -4.72 -1.44
C SER A 239 -10.07 -6.22 -1.09
N THR A 240 -10.43 -6.56 0.16
CA THR A 240 -10.76 -7.94 0.53
C THR A 240 -12.13 -8.34 -0.01
N TYR A 241 -13.12 -7.45 0.05
CA TYR A 241 -14.44 -7.65 -0.56
C TYR A 241 -14.31 -8.05 -2.02
N TYR A 242 -13.59 -7.27 -2.82
CA TYR A 242 -13.40 -7.58 -4.24
C TYR A 242 -12.58 -8.84 -4.49
N SER A 243 -11.47 -9.02 -3.76
CA SER A 243 -10.59 -10.17 -3.99
C SER A 243 -11.17 -11.51 -3.53
N SER A 244 -12.19 -11.51 -2.68
CA SER A 244 -12.89 -12.74 -2.23
C SER A 244 -14.07 -13.11 -3.12
N ARG A 245 -14.65 -12.15 -3.84
CA ARG A 245 -15.84 -12.37 -4.68
C ARG A 245 -15.50 -12.55 -6.14
N TYR A 246 -14.45 -11.90 -6.62
CA TYR A 246 -14.10 -11.84 -8.04
C TYR A 246 -12.74 -12.45 -8.28
N ASP A 247 -12.63 -13.26 -9.30
CA ASP A 247 -11.37 -13.90 -9.71
C ASP A 247 -10.59 -13.05 -10.74
N LEU A 248 -11.27 -12.12 -11.40
CA LEU A 248 -10.72 -11.24 -12.40
C LEU A 248 -11.25 -9.80 -12.20
N ILE A 249 -10.36 -8.86 -11.95
CA ILE A 249 -10.71 -7.46 -11.66
C ILE A 249 -10.10 -6.55 -12.72
N PHE A 250 -10.92 -5.69 -13.31
CA PHE A 250 -10.50 -4.67 -14.26
C PHE A 250 -10.60 -3.29 -13.64
N LEU A 251 -9.53 -2.49 -13.81
CA LEU A 251 -9.43 -1.12 -13.33
C LEU A 251 -8.95 -0.22 -14.46
N GLU A 252 -9.30 1.07 -14.40
CA GLU A 252 -8.68 2.05 -15.29
C GLU A 252 -7.20 2.29 -14.95
N ARG A 253 -6.37 2.46 -15.99
CA ARG A 253 -4.97 2.87 -15.87
C ARG A 253 -4.87 4.36 -15.57
N LEU A 254 -5.20 4.77 -14.35
CA LEU A 254 -5.15 6.17 -13.95
C LEU A 254 -3.73 6.64 -13.64
N ARG A 255 -3.30 7.72 -14.28
CA ARG A 255 -2.05 8.44 -13.95
C ARG A 255 -2.33 9.46 -12.86
N VAL A 256 -2.32 9.01 -11.60
CA VAL A 256 -2.66 9.84 -10.43
C VAL A 256 -1.79 11.11 -10.35
N SER A 257 -0.50 11.04 -10.74
CA SER A 257 0.40 12.20 -10.80
C SER A 257 -0.12 13.32 -11.72
N ASN A 258 -0.75 12.97 -12.85
CA ASN A 258 -1.33 13.96 -13.76
C ASN A 258 -2.63 14.56 -13.19
N LEU A 259 -3.45 13.71 -12.57
CA LEU A 259 -4.71 14.15 -11.95
C LEU A 259 -4.48 15.11 -10.77
N THR A 260 -3.39 14.95 -10.03
CA THR A 260 -3.03 15.82 -8.90
C THR A 260 -2.46 17.19 -9.30
N ARG A 261 -2.17 17.42 -10.58
CA ARG A 261 -1.82 18.77 -11.09
C ARG A 261 -2.99 19.74 -10.96
N ASN A 262 -4.22 19.26 -10.99
CA ASN A 262 -5.39 20.07 -10.69
C ASN A 262 -5.48 20.33 -9.17
N HIS A 263 -5.03 21.51 -8.73
CA HIS A 263 -4.98 21.90 -7.32
C HIS A 263 -6.33 21.84 -6.60
N ARG A 264 -7.45 22.06 -7.30
CA ARG A 264 -8.80 21.98 -6.73
C ARG A 264 -9.19 20.56 -6.36
N LEU A 265 -8.72 19.57 -7.10
CA LEU A 265 -9.04 18.14 -6.91
C LEU A 265 -7.93 17.37 -6.21
N ALA A 266 -6.68 17.84 -6.26
CA ALA A 266 -5.49 17.14 -5.76
C ALA A 266 -5.69 16.55 -4.34
N ARG A 267 -6.20 17.36 -3.40
CA ARG A 267 -6.44 16.91 -2.03
C ARG A 267 -7.44 15.75 -1.95
N LYS A 268 -8.54 15.81 -2.71
CA LYS A 268 -9.58 14.77 -2.72
C LYS A 268 -9.05 13.49 -3.36
N ILE A 269 -8.28 13.60 -4.45
CA ILE A 269 -7.63 12.47 -5.14
C ILE A 269 -6.61 11.78 -4.23
N LEU A 270 -5.76 12.56 -3.55
CA LEU A 270 -4.80 12.01 -2.59
C LEU A 270 -5.49 11.39 -1.36
N ASP A 271 -6.62 11.93 -0.94
CA ASP A 271 -7.42 11.37 0.16
C ASP A 271 -8.03 10.03 -0.22
N ALA A 272 -8.55 9.88 -1.43
CA ALA A 272 -9.10 8.62 -1.93
C ALA A 272 -8.04 7.50 -2.00
N SER A 273 -6.76 7.85 -2.34
CA SER A 273 -5.64 6.89 -2.36
C SER A 273 -5.84 5.70 -3.32
N TRP A 274 -6.36 5.92 -4.51
CA TRP A 274 -6.63 4.88 -5.52
C TRP A 274 -5.41 4.01 -5.86
N SER A 275 -4.20 4.61 -5.91
CA SER A 275 -2.97 3.84 -6.12
C SER A 275 -2.74 2.78 -5.03
N THR A 276 -3.06 3.10 -3.77
CA THR A 276 -2.96 2.14 -2.65
C THR A 276 -4.01 1.05 -2.77
N PHE A 277 -5.25 1.40 -3.16
CA PHE A 277 -6.33 0.43 -3.42
C PHE A 277 -5.92 -0.55 -4.51
N LYS A 278 -5.42 -0.04 -5.64
CA LYS A 278 -4.90 -0.87 -6.74
C LYS A 278 -3.80 -1.81 -6.27
N GLN A 279 -2.79 -1.31 -5.54
CA GLN A 279 -1.73 -2.15 -4.99
C GLN A 279 -2.28 -3.26 -4.08
N MET A 280 -3.30 -2.94 -3.26
CA MET A 280 -3.93 -3.93 -2.39
C MET A 280 -4.67 -5.01 -3.19
N LEU A 281 -5.37 -4.66 -4.25
CA LEU A 281 -5.99 -5.62 -5.16
C LEU A 281 -4.94 -6.50 -5.84
N GLN A 282 -3.85 -5.91 -6.35
CA GLN A 282 -2.79 -6.65 -7.06
C GLN A 282 -2.16 -7.78 -6.24
N TYR A 283 -2.03 -7.63 -4.91
CA TYR A 283 -1.47 -8.71 -4.10
C TYR A 283 -2.53 -9.63 -3.47
N LYS A 284 -3.81 -9.22 -3.42
CA LYS A 284 -4.89 -10.02 -2.84
C LYS A 284 -5.64 -10.83 -3.88
N ALA A 285 -6.03 -10.20 -5.00
CA ALA A 285 -6.84 -10.82 -6.04
C ALA A 285 -6.06 -11.85 -6.86
N ASN A 286 -6.76 -12.74 -7.54
CA ASN A 286 -6.16 -13.71 -8.44
C ASN A 286 -5.52 -13.00 -9.63
N ARG A 287 -6.25 -12.10 -10.27
CA ARG A 287 -5.73 -11.29 -11.37
C ARG A 287 -6.37 -9.91 -11.41
N VAL A 288 -5.54 -8.89 -11.64
CA VAL A 288 -5.95 -7.50 -11.87
C VAL A 288 -5.38 -7.04 -13.20
N ILE A 289 -6.22 -6.50 -14.05
CA ILE A 289 -5.84 -5.98 -15.38
C ILE A 289 -6.23 -4.51 -15.44
N GLU A 290 -5.31 -3.68 -15.95
CA GLU A 290 -5.55 -2.26 -16.16
C GLU A 290 -5.95 -2.01 -17.61
N VAL A 291 -7.06 -1.30 -17.83
CA VAL A 291 -7.54 -0.88 -19.15
C VAL A 291 -7.29 0.60 -19.39
N GLU A 292 -7.18 1.00 -20.66
CA GLU A 292 -7.04 2.41 -21.02
C GLU A 292 -8.31 3.20 -20.66
N PRO A 293 -8.16 4.38 -20.00
CA PRO A 293 -9.30 5.15 -19.49
C PRO A 293 -10.04 5.95 -20.57
N ALA A 294 -9.50 6.05 -21.80
CA ALA A 294 -10.10 6.86 -22.87
C ALA A 294 -11.53 6.39 -23.18
N TYR A 295 -12.50 7.31 -23.17
CA TYR A 295 -13.90 7.11 -23.57
C TYR A 295 -14.71 6.12 -22.73
N THR A 296 -14.24 5.56 -21.62
CA THR A 296 -14.99 4.63 -20.77
C THR A 296 -16.30 5.22 -20.26
N SER A 297 -16.31 6.50 -19.90
CA SER A 297 -17.52 7.23 -19.45
C SER A 297 -18.31 7.89 -20.59
N VAL A 298 -17.78 7.90 -21.82
CA VAL A 298 -18.40 8.53 -23.00
C VAL A 298 -19.20 7.51 -23.80
N ASP A 299 -18.60 6.37 -24.09
CA ASP A 299 -19.22 5.34 -24.90
C ASP A 299 -20.38 4.66 -24.16
N CYS A 300 -21.47 4.39 -24.87
CA CYS A 300 -22.57 3.63 -24.32
C CYS A 300 -22.18 2.16 -24.17
N SER A 301 -22.31 1.62 -22.95
CA SER A 301 -21.95 0.23 -22.68
C SER A 301 -22.79 -0.79 -23.43
N ARG A 302 -24.03 -0.44 -23.83
CA ARG A 302 -24.94 -1.32 -24.59
C ARG A 302 -24.62 -1.35 -26.09
N CYS A 303 -24.46 -0.17 -26.73
CA CYS A 303 -24.37 -0.11 -28.20
C CYS A 303 -23.08 0.52 -28.72
N GLY A 304 -22.17 0.96 -27.87
CA GLY A 304 -20.89 1.58 -28.26
C GLY A 304 -21.00 3.00 -28.82
N HIS A 305 -22.22 3.57 -28.95
CA HIS A 305 -22.39 4.92 -29.48
C HIS A 305 -21.79 5.97 -28.52
N PRO A 306 -20.92 6.89 -28.99
CA PRO A 306 -20.35 7.93 -28.15
C PRO A 306 -21.40 8.96 -27.76
N VAL A 307 -21.49 9.26 -26.46
CA VAL A 307 -22.38 10.26 -25.87
C VAL A 307 -21.55 11.28 -25.08
N PRO A 308 -21.05 12.34 -25.75
CA PRO A 308 -20.29 13.37 -25.09
C PRO A 308 -21.13 14.07 -24.01
N LYS A 309 -20.55 14.25 -22.82
CA LYS A 309 -21.22 14.92 -21.69
C LYS A 309 -20.21 15.59 -20.79
N SER A 310 -20.65 16.67 -20.12
CA SER A 310 -19.81 17.35 -19.16
C SER A 310 -19.59 16.49 -17.89
N LEU A 311 -18.57 16.80 -17.11
CA LEU A 311 -18.26 16.11 -15.84
C LEU A 311 -19.38 16.29 -14.79
N ALA A 312 -20.24 17.29 -14.94
CA ALA A 312 -21.36 17.54 -14.02
C ALA A 312 -22.54 16.58 -14.24
N VAL A 313 -22.70 16.06 -15.48
CA VAL A 313 -23.81 15.16 -15.81
C VAL A 313 -23.52 13.75 -15.27
N ARG A 314 -24.40 13.28 -14.40
CA ARG A 314 -24.26 11.96 -13.75
C ARG A 314 -25.05 10.85 -14.42
N THR A 315 -26.01 11.20 -15.25
CA THR A 315 -26.83 10.23 -15.98
C THR A 315 -26.30 10.07 -17.40
N HIS A 316 -26.13 8.83 -17.83
CA HIS A 316 -25.82 8.48 -19.22
C HIS A 316 -27.16 8.19 -19.94
N VAL A 317 -27.52 9.04 -20.90
CA VAL A 317 -28.69 8.84 -21.77
C VAL A 317 -28.18 8.66 -23.20
N CYS A 318 -28.35 7.44 -23.75
CA CYS A 318 -27.88 7.13 -25.10
C CYS A 318 -28.92 7.56 -26.12
N THR A 319 -28.55 8.41 -27.06
CA THR A 319 -29.42 8.89 -28.14
C THR A 319 -29.74 7.80 -29.17
N LYS A 320 -28.86 6.77 -29.33
CA LYS A 320 -29.03 5.69 -30.30
C LYS A 320 -29.90 4.56 -29.76
N CYS A 321 -29.56 3.99 -28.59
CA CYS A 321 -30.29 2.82 -28.05
C CYS A 321 -31.21 3.16 -26.87
N ARG A 322 -31.36 4.44 -26.53
CA ARG A 322 -32.22 4.97 -25.46
C ARG A 322 -31.87 4.41 -24.04
N ALA A 323 -30.72 3.83 -23.86
CA ALA A 323 -30.30 3.37 -22.53
C ALA A 323 -30.13 4.55 -21.60
N VAL A 324 -30.70 4.43 -20.38
CA VAL A 324 -30.55 5.39 -19.29
C VAL A 324 -29.85 4.69 -18.14
N LEU A 325 -28.62 5.13 -17.78
CA LEU A 325 -27.77 4.51 -16.78
C LEU A 325 -27.11 5.58 -15.90
N ASP A 326 -26.67 5.22 -14.69
CA ASP A 326 -25.70 6.03 -13.97
C ASP A 326 -24.40 6.09 -14.79
N ARG A 327 -23.75 7.25 -14.84
CA ARG A 327 -22.54 7.47 -15.65
C ARG A 327 -21.39 6.57 -15.20
N ASP A 328 -21.18 6.45 -13.88
CA ASP A 328 -20.09 5.70 -13.30
C ASP A 328 -20.36 4.19 -13.44
N TYR A 329 -21.63 3.77 -13.40
CA TYR A 329 -22.06 2.41 -13.74
C TYR A 329 -21.80 2.07 -15.21
N ASN A 330 -22.18 2.97 -16.14
CA ASN A 330 -21.88 2.80 -17.57
C ASN A 330 -20.36 2.66 -17.80
N ALA A 331 -19.55 3.45 -17.08
CA ALA A 331 -18.08 3.36 -17.17
C ALA A 331 -17.57 2.00 -16.67
N SER A 332 -18.07 1.49 -15.55
CA SER A 332 -17.67 0.18 -15.01
C SER A 332 -17.98 -0.99 -15.96
N LEU A 333 -19.12 -0.94 -16.64
CA LEU A 333 -19.49 -1.92 -17.68
C LEU A 333 -18.51 -1.87 -18.87
N ASN A 334 -18.15 -0.66 -19.32
CA ASN A 334 -17.15 -0.48 -20.38
C ASN A 334 -15.77 -0.96 -19.96
N ILE A 335 -15.36 -0.71 -18.71
CA ILE A 335 -14.10 -1.19 -18.15
C ILE A 335 -14.06 -2.72 -18.17
N ARG A 336 -15.15 -3.39 -17.74
CA ARG A 336 -15.26 -4.86 -17.80
C ARG A 336 -15.18 -5.37 -19.24
N LYS A 337 -15.95 -4.80 -20.16
CA LYS A 337 -15.95 -5.19 -21.58
C LYS A 337 -14.57 -5.08 -22.20
N ARG A 338 -13.92 -3.92 -22.10
CA ARG A 338 -12.56 -3.69 -22.65
C ARG A 338 -11.52 -4.60 -22.01
N GLY A 339 -11.66 -4.85 -20.70
CA GLY A 339 -10.78 -5.77 -20.00
C GLY A 339 -10.88 -7.20 -20.54
N LEU A 340 -12.09 -7.68 -20.80
CA LEU A 340 -12.31 -9.00 -21.42
C LEU A 340 -11.77 -9.05 -22.84
N GLU A 341 -12.00 -8.03 -23.64
CA GLU A 341 -11.45 -7.91 -25.01
C GLU A 341 -9.91 -7.95 -25.00
N SER A 342 -9.27 -7.19 -24.09
CA SER A 342 -7.80 -7.20 -23.96
C SER A 342 -7.27 -8.56 -23.52
N LEU A 343 -8.00 -9.30 -22.70
CA LEU A 343 -7.61 -10.64 -22.27
C LEU A 343 -7.66 -11.64 -23.44
N LEU A 344 -8.66 -11.55 -24.31
CA LEU A 344 -8.77 -12.39 -25.51
C LEU A 344 -7.61 -12.18 -26.47
N LEU A 345 -7.15 -10.93 -26.63
CA LEU A 345 -5.98 -10.61 -27.46
C LEU A 345 -4.68 -11.22 -26.93
N LEU A 346 -4.60 -11.49 -25.63
CA LEU A 346 -3.43 -12.12 -25.00
C LEU A 346 -3.45 -13.66 -25.05
N LEU A 347 -4.58 -14.27 -25.46
CA LEU A 347 -4.64 -15.72 -25.66
C LEU A 347 -3.98 -16.12 -26.97
N PRO A 348 -3.36 -17.33 -27.06
CA PRO A 348 -2.90 -17.90 -28.32
C PRO A 348 -4.04 -17.96 -29.35
N VAL A 349 -3.72 -17.81 -30.63
CA VAL A 349 -4.71 -17.73 -31.73
C VAL A 349 -5.67 -18.91 -31.71
N GLU A 350 -5.21 -20.10 -31.39
CA GLU A 350 -6.03 -21.33 -31.28
C GLU A 350 -7.12 -21.29 -30.21
N ARG A 351 -7.09 -20.32 -29.29
CA ARG A 351 -8.07 -20.11 -28.20
C ARG A 351 -8.92 -18.86 -28.37
N ARG A 352 -8.78 -18.11 -29.47
CA ARG A 352 -9.48 -16.85 -29.72
C ARG A 352 -10.90 -17.04 -30.29
N GLU A 353 -11.25 -18.24 -30.70
CA GLU A 353 -12.56 -18.55 -31.30
C GLU A 353 -13.75 -18.52 -30.32
N VAL A 354 -13.49 -18.35 -29.00
CA VAL A 354 -14.53 -18.27 -27.98
C VAL A 354 -14.79 -16.82 -27.61
N THR A 355 -16.00 -16.32 -27.84
CA THR A 355 -16.39 -14.95 -27.49
C THR A 355 -16.42 -14.72 -25.97
N PRO A 356 -16.20 -13.48 -25.49
CA PRO A 356 -16.24 -13.16 -24.04
C PRO A 356 -17.56 -13.59 -23.38
N ALA A 357 -18.68 -13.48 -24.09
CA ALA A 357 -20.00 -13.90 -23.64
C ALA A 357 -20.12 -15.42 -23.45
N GLU A 358 -19.48 -16.22 -24.30
CA GLU A 358 -19.48 -17.68 -24.20
C GLU A 358 -18.62 -18.22 -23.07
N ILE A 359 -17.53 -17.52 -22.72
CA ILE A 359 -16.71 -17.87 -21.55
C ILE A 359 -17.53 -17.71 -20.25
N VAL A 360 -18.37 -16.67 -20.18
CA VAL A 360 -19.25 -16.41 -19.03
C VAL A 360 -20.48 -17.34 -19.04
N GLN A 361 -21.14 -17.54 -20.18
CA GLN A 361 -22.32 -18.40 -20.27
C GLN A 361 -22.03 -19.90 -20.09
N ARG A 362 -20.89 -20.41 -20.56
CA ARG A 362 -20.48 -21.80 -20.29
C ARG A 362 -20.22 -22.07 -18.81
N SER A 363 -19.79 -21.04 -18.05
CA SER A 363 -19.59 -21.15 -16.60
C SER A 363 -20.93 -21.24 -15.84
N LEU A 364 -21.92 -20.42 -16.22
CA LEU A 364 -23.24 -20.41 -15.59
C LEU A 364 -23.99 -21.74 -15.79
N LYS A 365 -23.95 -22.30 -16.99
CA LYS A 365 -24.55 -23.63 -17.26
C LYS A 365 -23.90 -24.79 -16.53
N GLN A 366 -22.64 -24.69 -16.16
CA GLN A 366 -21.96 -25.71 -15.35
C GLN A 366 -22.27 -25.62 -13.86
N GLU A 367 -22.60 -24.43 -13.34
CA GLU A 367 -23.09 -24.26 -11.97
C GLU A 367 -24.50 -24.80 -11.78
N GLU A 368 -25.40 -24.55 -12.71
CA GLU A 368 -26.79 -25.14 -12.72
C GLU A 368 -26.74 -26.67 -12.77
N ALA A 369 -25.76 -27.26 -13.48
CA ALA A 369 -25.60 -28.72 -13.54
C ALA A 369 -25.00 -29.32 -12.25
N HIS A 370 -24.21 -28.55 -11.48
CA HIS A 370 -23.66 -29.00 -10.21
C HIS A 370 -24.64 -28.88 -9.03
N GLU A 371 -25.57 -27.94 -9.06
CA GLU A 371 -26.67 -27.85 -8.09
C GLU A 371 -27.67 -28.99 -8.26
N PHE A 372 -27.91 -29.45 -9.52
CA PHE A 372 -28.81 -30.56 -9.80
C PHE A 372 -28.29 -31.95 -9.35
N ILE A 373 -26.98 -32.08 -9.08
CA ILE A 373 -26.36 -33.34 -8.63
C ILE A 373 -26.22 -33.37 -7.07
N ARG A 374 -26.56 -32.28 -6.38
CA ARG A 374 -26.52 -32.19 -4.90
C ARG A 374 -27.90 -32.06 -4.24
N GLY A 375 -29.00 -32.16 -5.02
CA GLY A 375 -30.37 -32.25 -4.55
C GLY A 375 -30.80 -33.70 -4.31
#